data_72c6c672f574cf8bf8c485e5de8c9294
#
_entry.id   72c6c672f574cf8bf8c485e5de8c9294
#
_cell.length_a   1.000
_cell.length_b   1.000
_cell.length_c   1.000
_cell.angle_alpha   90.00
_cell.angle_beta   90.00
_cell.angle_gamma   90.00
#
_symmetry.space_group_name_H-M   'P 1'
#
loop_
_entity.id
_entity.type
_entity.pdbx_description
1 polymer ?
#
loop_
_entity_poly.entity_id
_entity_poly.type
_entity_poly.pdbx_seq_one_letter_code
_entity_poly.pdbx_strand_id
1 'polypeptide(L)'
;MIKIKKGSIIPENIKIKEEYKVENDTIVLNIDVDKINKLLKSFVKIQKEELFLFIEVPTNINEEKENYTDVYYLDGISINEIDELLNMYGDILINDGLCEFGFGVKSFNEEIMSLKYNMITIYSKENVNKYIDLLNELKINKTINFKSAWDYFTEDNPGISKTYEKEEQTVYDIIEILKEKGLYLGERKKVK
;
A
#
# COMPACT_ATOMS: atom_id res chain seq x y z
N MET A 1 -14.14 -14.45 1.82
CA MET A 1 -14.12 -13.07 2.38
C MET A 1 -12.70 -12.80 2.78
N ILE A 2 -12.12 -11.67 2.41
CA ILE A 2 -10.74 -11.32 2.79
C ILE A 2 -10.72 -10.77 4.21
N LYS A 3 -9.61 -10.99 4.90
CA LYS A 3 -9.30 -10.36 6.18
C LYS A 3 -8.78 -8.95 5.92
N ILE A 4 -9.39 -7.95 6.53
CA ILE A 4 -9.05 -6.54 6.35
C ILE A 4 -7.94 -6.14 7.32
N LYS A 5 -7.09 -5.18 6.92
CA LYS A 5 -6.04 -4.58 7.77
C LYS A 5 -6.64 -4.01 9.07
N LYS A 6 -5.91 -4.13 10.17
CA LYS A 6 -6.39 -3.82 11.54
C LYS A 6 -6.80 -2.36 11.73
N GLY A 7 -6.14 -1.44 11.04
CA GLY A 7 -6.47 -0.01 11.06
C GLY A 7 -7.65 0.39 10.16
N SER A 8 -8.32 -0.55 9.51
CA SER A 8 -9.47 -0.28 8.65
C SER A 8 -10.70 -1.03 9.11
N ILE A 9 -11.84 -0.36 9.11
CA ILE A 9 -13.14 -0.95 9.41
C ILE A 9 -14.03 -0.74 8.19
N ILE A 10 -14.59 -1.82 7.68
CA ILE A 10 -15.61 -1.79 6.62
C ILE A 10 -16.95 -2.23 7.23
N PRO A 11 -18.09 -1.70 6.74
CA PRO A 11 -19.41 -2.12 7.18
C PRO A 11 -19.62 -3.65 7.05
N GLU A 12 -20.29 -4.27 8.03
CA GLU A 12 -20.44 -5.74 8.11
C GLU A 12 -21.15 -6.38 6.92
N ASN A 13 -22.01 -5.62 6.25
CA ASN A 13 -22.75 -6.08 5.06
C ASN A 13 -21.89 -6.09 3.79
N ILE A 14 -20.71 -5.50 3.80
CA ILE A 14 -19.79 -5.45 2.65
C ILE A 14 -18.92 -6.70 2.63
N LYS A 15 -18.91 -7.38 1.47
CA LYS A 15 -18.09 -8.57 1.24
C LYS A 15 -17.13 -8.31 0.09
N ILE A 16 -15.90 -8.02 0.42
CA ILE A 16 -14.83 -7.85 -0.56
C ILE A 16 -14.32 -9.24 -0.98
N LYS A 17 -14.16 -9.44 -2.27
CA LYS A 17 -13.57 -10.66 -2.85
C LYS A 17 -12.10 -10.43 -3.15
N GLU A 18 -11.32 -11.50 -3.06
CA GLU A 18 -9.93 -11.51 -3.47
C GLU A 18 -9.87 -11.72 -4.98
N GLU A 19 -9.77 -10.62 -5.71
CA GLU A 19 -9.83 -10.59 -7.17
C GLU A 19 -9.07 -9.37 -7.73
N TYR A 20 -8.72 -9.42 -9.01
CA TYR A 20 -8.06 -8.30 -9.70
C TYR A 20 -8.69 -8.02 -11.07
N LYS A 21 -8.48 -6.79 -11.54
CA LYS A 21 -8.69 -6.37 -12.92
C LYS A 21 -7.42 -5.75 -13.49
N VAL A 22 -7.33 -5.74 -14.82
CA VAL A 22 -6.28 -5.03 -15.56
C VAL A 22 -6.94 -3.88 -16.31
N GLU A 23 -6.46 -2.68 -16.10
CA GLU A 23 -6.88 -1.46 -16.79
C GLU A 23 -5.66 -0.77 -17.37
N ASN A 24 -5.51 -0.81 -18.71
CA ASN A 24 -4.33 -0.31 -19.40
C ASN A 24 -3.04 -0.91 -18.81
N ASP A 25 -2.17 -0.05 -18.26
CA ASP A 25 -0.86 -0.40 -17.69
C ASP A 25 -0.94 -0.69 -16.18
N THR A 26 -2.13 -0.86 -15.62
CA THR A 26 -2.34 -1.01 -14.18
C THR A 26 -3.15 -2.26 -13.85
N ILE A 27 -2.68 -3.03 -12.88
CA ILE A 27 -3.49 -4.02 -12.18
C ILE A 27 -4.02 -3.37 -10.91
N VAL A 28 -5.33 -3.48 -10.70
CA VAL A 28 -5.99 -3.11 -9.43
C VAL A 28 -6.54 -4.38 -8.81
N LEU A 29 -6.24 -4.63 -7.54
CA LEU A 29 -6.68 -5.83 -6.85
C LEU A 29 -7.10 -5.57 -5.41
N ASN A 30 -7.99 -6.43 -4.91
CA ASN A 30 -8.25 -6.60 -3.49
C ASN A 30 -7.55 -7.88 -3.03
N ILE A 31 -6.91 -7.84 -1.88
CA ILE A 31 -6.12 -8.95 -1.37
C ILE A 31 -6.31 -9.12 0.14
N ASP A 32 -6.27 -10.35 0.61
CA ASP A 32 -6.23 -10.65 2.05
C ASP A 32 -4.99 -10.02 2.70
N VAL A 33 -5.15 -9.39 3.86
CA VAL A 33 -4.06 -8.67 4.53
C VAL A 33 -2.85 -9.59 4.78
N ASP A 34 -3.07 -10.87 5.06
CA ASP A 34 -2.01 -11.84 5.35
C ASP A 34 -1.15 -12.17 4.11
N LYS A 35 -1.59 -11.80 2.90
CA LYS A 35 -0.85 -12.02 1.65
C LYS A 35 -0.10 -10.79 1.14
N ILE A 36 -0.41 -9.58 1.66
CA ILE A 36 0.18 -8.32 1.17
C ILE A 36 1.70 -8.35 1.24
N ASN A 37 2.26 -8.74 2.39
CA ASN A 37 3.72 -8.81 2.57
C ASN A 37 4.38 -9.71 1.51
N LYS A 38 3.79 -10.88 1.26
CA LYS A 38 4.31 -11.81 0.26
C LYS A 38 4.26 -11.21 -1.15
N LEU A 39 3.18 -10.53 -1.51
CA LEU A 39 3.04 -9.87 -2.81
C LEU A 39 4.08 -8.77 -3.00
N LEU A 40 4.26 -7.88 -2.00
CA LEU A 40 5.27 -6.81 -2.03
C LEU A 40 6.67 -7.37 -2.23
N LYS A 41 7.07 -8.39 -1.46
CA LYS A 41 8.36 -9.06 -1.60
C LYS A 41 8.54 -9.73 -2.96
N SER A 42 7.49 -10.34 -3.50
CA SER A 42 7.52 -10.98 -4.82
C SER A 42 7.70 -9.94 -5.93
N PHE A 43 7.00 -8.80 -5.85
CA PHE A 43 7.18 -7.67 -6.77
C PHE A 43 8.63 -7.18 -6.76
N VAL A 44 9.19 -6.91 -5.59
CA VAL A 44 10.55 -6.38 -5.41
C VAL A 44 11.61 -7.34 -5.97
N LYS A 45 11.45 -8.65 -5.72
CA LYS A 45 12.43 -9.67 -6.14
C LYS A 45 12.61 -9.82 -7.65
N ILE A 46 11.63 -9.45 -8.44
CA ILE A 46 11.73 -9.56 -9.91
C ILE A 46 12.26 -8.28 -10.57
N GLN A 47 12.48 -7.22 -9.80
CA GLN A 47 13.03 -5.97 -10.32
C GLN A 47 14.53 -6.11 -10.60
N LYS A 48 14.98 -5.41 -11.65
CA LYS A 48 16.38 -5.39 -12.07
C LYS A 48 17.03 -4.02 -11.89
N GLU A 49 16.20 -3.00 -11.67
CA GLU A 49 16.65 -1.63 -11.49
C GLU A 49 16.75 -1.28 -10.00
N GLU A 50 17.38 -0.16 -9.70
CA GLU A 50 17.42 0.44 -8.38
C GLU A 50 16.01 0.79 -7.91
N LEU A 51 15.72 0.46 -6.66
CA LEU A 51 14.40 0.62 -6.07
C LEU A 51 14.31 1.88 -5.19
N PHE A 52 13.12 2.38 -5.00
CA PHE A 52 12.78 3.35 -3.97
C PHE A 52 11.54 2.90 -3.19
N LEU A 53 11.50 3.26 -1.91
CA LEU A 53 10.32 3.18 -1.06
C LEU A 53 9.62 4.53 -1.09
N PHE A 54 8.28 4.52 -1.08
CA PHE A 54 7.50 5.72 -0.76
C PHE A 54 6.45 5.40 0.30
N ILE A 55 6.17 6.39 1.16
CA ILE A 55 5.18 6.30 2.24
C ILE A 55 4.34 7.56 2.22
N GLU A 56 3.02 7.40 2.12
CA GLU A 56 2.04 8.47 2.20
C GLU A 56 1.24 8.37 3.51
N VAL A 57 1.23 9.42 4.31
CA VAL A 57 0.48 9.49 5.57
C VAL A 57 -0.18 10.85 5.74
N PRO A 58 -1.34 10.95 6.43
CA PRO A 58 -1.88 12.23 6.82
C PRO A 58 -0.86 13.01 7.65
N THR A 59 -0.75 14.32 7.39
CA THR A 59 0.13 15.18 8.17
C THR A 59 -0.38 15.28 9.60
N ASN A 60 0.48 14.97 10.58
CA ASN A 60 0.15 15.00 12.00
C ASN A 60 0.30 16.41 12.60
N ILE A 61 -0.23 17.42 11.91
CA ILE A 61 -0.18 18.82 12.39
C ILE A 61 -1.55 19.16 12.99
N ASN A 62 -1.64 19.07 14.31
CA ASN A 62 -2.86 19.33 15.09
C ASN A 62 -3.36 20.78 15.08
N GLU A 63 -2.71 21.71 14.39
CA GLU A 63 -3.00 23.14 14.47
C GLU A 63 -3.60 23.76 13.21
N GLU A 64 -3.58 23.08 12.07
CA GLU A 64 -4.12 23.61 10.84
C GLU A 64 -5.51 23.04 10.54
N LYS A 65 -6.45 23.94 10.21
CA LYS A 65 -7.81 23.56 9.74
C LYS A 65 -7.82 22.84 8.38
N GLU A 66 -6.65 22.63 7.80
CA GLU A 66 -6.47 22.04 6.49
C GLU A 66 -5.83 20.65 6.62
N ASN A 67 -6.38 19.66 5.93
CA ASN A 67 -5.84 18.32 5.89
C ASN A 67 -4.78 18.21 4.79
N TYR A 68 -3.60 17.73 5.14
CA TYR A 68 -2.51 17.44 4.22
C TYR A 68 -2.12 15.97 4.30
N THR A 69 -1.53 15.47 3.22
CA THR A 69 -0.86 14.17 3.15
C THR A 69 0.61 14.42 2.83
N ASP A 70 1.50 13.90 3.67
CA ASP A 70 2.93 13.92 3.46
C ASP A 70 3.37 12.67 2.72
N VAL A 71 4.18 12.85 1.67
CA VAL A 71 4.78 11.79 0.88
C VAL A 71 6.28 11.78 1.12
N TYR A 72 6.75 10.67 1.69
CA TYR A 72 8.16 10.44 1.97
C TYR A 72 8.74 9.48 0.95
N TYR A 73 10.03 9.66 0.62
CA TYR A 73 10.79 8.80 -0.28
C TYR A 73 12.11 8.34 0.36
N LEU A 74 12.50 7.11 0.06
CA LEU A 74 13.82 6.56 0.35
C LEU A 74 14.35 5.93 -0.93
N ASP A 75 15.31 6.61 -1.56
CA ASP A 75 15.91 6.20 -2.83
C ASP A 75 17.03 5.19 -2.61
N GLY A 76 17.30 4.38 -3.64
CA GLY A 76 18.46 3.48 -3.68
C GLY A 76 18.41 2.32 -2.68
N ILE A 77 17.21 1.93 -2.24
CA ILE A 77 17.04 0.82 -1.31
C ILE A 77 17.21 -0.52 -2.03
N SER A 78 18.05 -1.40 -1.49
CA SER A 78 18.28 -2.73 -2.03
C SER A 78 17.16 -3.71 -1.69
N ILE A 79 17.08 -4.81 -2.45
CA ILE A 79 16.12 -5.91 -2.20
C ILE A 79 16.27 -6.46 -0.77
N ASN A 80 17.50 -6.59 -0.27
CA ASN A 80 17.75 -7.10 1.08
C ASN A 80 17.26 -6.13 2.15
N GLU A 81 17.51 -4.83 1.99
CA GLU A 81 17.02 -3.80 2.92
C GLU A 81 15.49 -3.72 2.92
N ILE A 82 14.84 -3.91 1.76
CA ILE A 82 13.38 -3.99 1.68
C ILE A 82 12.87 -5.25 2.42
N ASP A 83 13.54 -6.39 2.25
CA ASP A 83 13.14 -7.62 2.97
C ASP A 83 13.27 -7.44 4.49
N GLU A 84 14.36 -6.84 4.97
CA GLU A 84 14.56 -6.49 6.38
C GLU A 84 13.49 -5.49 6.88
N LEU A 85 13.24 -4.43 6.12
CA LEU A 85 12.22 -3.42 6.44
C LEU A 85 10.83 -4.06 6.59
N LEU A 86 10.44 -4.90 5.63
CA LEU A 86 9.16 -5.59 5.67
C LEU A 86 9.08 -6.67 6.77
N ASN A 87 10.20 -7.27 7.16
CA ASN A 87 10.25 -8.18 8.31
C ASN A 87 10.09 -7.43 9.64
N MET A 88 10.72 -6.26 9.77
CA MET A 88 10.69 -5.46 11.01
C MET A 88 9.40 -4.65 11.17
N TYR A 89 8.99 -3.96 10.11
CA TYR A 89 7.94 -2.94 10.16
C TYR A 89 6.72 -3.25 9.30
N GLY A 90 6.77 -4.32 8.50
CA GLY A 90 5.70 -4.67 7.57
C GLY A 90 4.33 -4.86 8.24
N ASP A 91 4.29 -5.38 9.48
CA ASP A 91 3.01 -5.53 10.20
C ASP A 91 2.38 -4.16 10.51
N ILE A 92 3.17 -3.14 10.87
CA ILE A 92 2.68 -1.79 11.13
C ILE A 92 2.26 -1.13 9.81
N LEU A 93 3.15 -1.09 8.82
CA LEU A 93 2.89 -0.45 7.53
C LEU A 93 1.66 -1.02 6.82
N ILE A 94 1.52 -2.36 6.80
CA ILE A 94 0.41 -3.04 6.13
C ILE A 94 -0.90 -2.85 6.89
N ASN A 95 -0.88 -2.94 8.22
CA ASN A 95 -2.09 -2.89 9.03
C ASN A 95 -2.56 -1.47 9.36
N ASP A 96 -1.76 -0.43 9.15
CA ASP A 96 -2.20 0.95 9.34
C ASP A 96 -3.28 1.32 8.31
N GLY A 97 -4.37 1.92 8.77
CA GLY A 97 -5.51 2.26 7.92
C GLY A 97 -5.35 3.60 7.20
N LEU A 98 -4.43 4.45 7.66
CA LEU A 98 -4.17 5.78 7.10
C LEU A 98 -2.95 5.79 6.18
N CYS A 99 -2.00 4.87 6.41
CA CYS A 99 -0.79 4.75 5.63
C CYS A 99 -1.07 4.08 4.28
N GLU A 100 -0.55 4.69 3.23
CA GLU A 100 -0.38 4.10 1.91
C GLU A 100 1.11 4.06 1.61
N PHE A 101 1.62 2.94 1.11
CA PHE A 101 3.06 2.81 0.87
C PHE A 101 3.33 1.82 -0.25
N GLY A 102 4.53 1.89 -0.80
CA GLY A 102 4.89 0.98 -1.86
C GLY A 102 6.35 1.09 -2.28
N PHE A 103 6.65 0.39 -3.36
CA PHE A 103 7.98 0.36 -3.96
C PHE A 103 7.88 0.64 -5.44
N GLY A 104 8.82 1.42 -5.95
CA GLY A 104 8.95 1.67 -7.37
C GLY A 104 10.38 1.44 -7.83
N VAL A 105 10.59 1.40 -9.16
CA VAL A 105 11.91 1.38 -9.77
C VAL A 105 12.33 2.79 -10.14
N LYS A 106 13.63 3.05 -10.16
CA LYS A 106 14.21 4.38 -10.42
C LYS A 106 13.74 5.04 -11.72
N SER A 107 13.46 4.25 -12.75
CA SER A 107 12.90 4.76 -14.01
C SER A 107 11.44 5.19 -13.94
N PHE A 108 10.75 4.94 -12.81
CA PHE A 108 9.30 5.14 -12.61
C PHE A 108 8.42 4.38 -13.62
N ASN A 109 8.95 3.33 -14.22
CA ASN A 109 8.22 2.51 -15.18
C ASN A 109 7.40 1.41 -14.53
N GLU A 110 7.68 1.10 -13.26
CA GLU A 110 7.03 0.06 -12.49
C GLU A 110 6.88 0.46 -11.03
N GLU A 111 5.73 0.17 -10.47
CA GLU A 111 5.38 0.51 -9.09
C GLU A 111 4.37 -0.48 -8.53
N ILE A 112 4.47 -0.78 -7.24
CA ILE A 112 3.43 -1.43 -6.44
C ILE A 112 3.09 -0.54 -5.27
N MET A 113 1.79 -0.36 -5.01
CA MET A 113 1.30 0.47 -3.91
C MET A 113 0.23 -0.25 -3.11
N SER A 114 0.41 -0.31 -1.80
CA SER A 114 -0.58 -0.76 -0.84
C SER A 114 -1.43 0.43 -0.41
N LEU A 115 -2.70 0.37 -0.73
CA LEU A 115 -3.70 1.42 -0.48
C LEU A 115 -4.59 1.08 0.72
N LYS A 116 -5.51 1.98 1.05
CA LYS A 116 -6.53 1.75 2.08
C LYS A 116 -7.42 0.56 1.75
N TYR A 117 -8.01 -0.06 2.77
CA TYR A 117 -8.99 -1.15 2.66
C TYR A 117 -8.50 -2.34 1.81
N ASN A 118 -7.23 -2.71 1.95
CA ASN A 118 -6.61 -3.86 1.28
C ASN A 118 -6.60 -3.79 -0.26
N MET A 119 -6.73 -2.62 -0.84
CA MET A 119 -6.53 -2.43 -2.26
C MET A 119 -5.03 -2.31 -2.56
N ILE A 120 -4.58 -2.96 -3.62
CA ILE A 120 -3.21 -2.84 -4.16
C ILE A 120 -3.32 -2.40 -5.60
N THR A 121 -2.40 -1.55 -6.03
CA THR A 121 -2.17 -1.26 -7.44
C THR A 121 -0.77 -1.72 -7.86
N ILE A 122 -0.66 -2.25 -9.06
CA ILE A 122 0.62 -2.55 -9.70
C ILE A 122 0.61 -1.85 -11.06
N TYR A 123 1.51 -0.91 -11.25
CA TYR A 123 1.71 -0.21 -12.50
C TYR A 123 2.93 -0.77 -13.24
N SER A 124 2.84 -0.90 -14.56
CA SER A 124 3.98 -1.23 -15.42
C SER A 124 3.77 -0.66 -16.81
N LYS A 125 4.57 0.30 -17.18
CA LYS A 125 4.53 0.96 -18.48
C LYS A 125 4.83 0.00 -19.64
N GLU A 126 5.68 -1.00 -19.42
CA GLU A 126 6.12 -1.90 -20.49
C GLU A 126 5.21 -3.12 -20.62
N ASN A 127 4.97 -3.84 -19.52
CA ASN A 127 4.21 -5.08 -19.53
C ASN A 127 3.66 -5.44 -18.16
N VAL A 128 2.49 -4.93 -17.83
CA VAL A 128 1.82 -5.24 -16.56
C VAL A 128 1.47 -6.73 -16.43
N ASN A 129 1.33 -7.46 -17.55
CA ASN A 129 0.97 -8.87 -17.52
C ASN A 129 2.05 -9.77 -16.89
N LYS A 130 3.31 -9.32 -16.80
CA LYS A 130 4.37 -10.07 -16.11
C LYS A 130 4.08 -10.31 -14.62
N TYR A 131 3.19 -9.51 -14.02
CA TYR A 131 2.77 -9.67 -12.63
C TYR A 131 1.61 -10.64 -12.43
N ILE A 132 0.96 -11.09 -13.52
CA ILE A 132 -0.17 -12.02 -13.43
C ILE A 132 0.25 -13.35 -12.79
N ASP A 133 1.47 -13.81 -13.07
CA ASP A 133 1.98 -15.05 -12.49
C ASP A 133 2.12 -14.95 -10.97
N LEU A 134 2.53 -13.78 -10.43
CA LEU A 134 2.56 -13.53 -8.99
C LEU A 134 1.16 -13.62 -8.36
N LEU A 135 0.14 -13.11 -9.08
CA LEU A 135 -1.25 -13.16 -8.61
C LEU A 135 -1.80 -14.58 -8.67
N ASN A 136 -1.44 -15.35 -9.71
CA ASN A 136 -1.82 -16.77 -9.85
C ASN A 136 -1.23 -17.62 -8.72
N GLU A 137 0.04 -17.41 -8.34
CA GLU A 137 0.68 -18.07 -7.20
C GLU A 137 -0.04 -17.78 -5.88
N LEU A 138 -0.57 -16.57 -5.73
CA LEU A 138 -1.37 -16.15 -4.58
C LEU A 138 -2.84 -16.59 -4.67
N LYS A 139 -3.24 -17.24 -5.78
CA LYS A 139 -4.61 -17.69 -6.07
C LYS A 139 -5.62 -16.53 -6.11
N ILE A 140 -5.20 -15.38 -6.65
CA ILE A 140 -6.08 -14.22 -6.86
C ILE A 140 -6.63 -14.31 -8.27
N ASN A 141 -7.96 -14.29 -8.43
CA ASN A 141 -8.61 -14.51 -9.71
C ASN A 141 -8.84 -13.20 -10.46
N LYS A 142 -8.72 -13.26 -11.79
CA LYS A 142 -9.12 -12.15 -12.66
C LYS A 142 -10.62 -12.01 -12.71
N THR A 143 -11.12 -10.78 -12.69
CA THR A 143 -12.54 -10.46 -12.85
C THR A 143 -12.76 -9.28 -13.80
N ILE A 144 -13.92 -9.21 -14.42
CA ILE A 144 -14.38 -8.06 -15.20
C ILE A 144 -15.27 -7.13 -14.35
N ASN A 145 -15.82 -7.66 -13.24
CA ASN A 145 -16.73 -6.96 -12.35
C ASN A 145 -16.05 -6.63 -11.02
N PHE A 146 -14.85 -6.08 -11.10
CA PHE A 146 -14.08 -5.69 -9.91
C PHE A 146 -14.83 -4.64 -9.08
N LYS A 147 -14.88 -4.86 -7.78
CA LYS A 147 -15.39 -3.89 -6.82
C LYS A 147 -14.46 -3.82 -5.60
N SER A 148 -13.99 -2.63 -5.31
CA SER A 148 -13.25 -2.31 -4.09
C SER A 148 -14.20 -1.99 -2.92
N ALA A 149 -13.66 -1.77 -1.73
CA ALA A 149 -14.45 -1.31 -0.59
C ALA A 149 -15.14 0.04 -0.87
N TRP A 150 -14.46 0.91 -1.63
CA TRP A 150 -14.96 2.24 -1.99
C TRP A 150 -16.27 2.21 -2.80
N ASP A 151 -16.50 1.17 -3.60
CA ASP A 151 -17.72 1.02 -4.40
C ASP A 151 -18.98 0.72 -3.56
N TYR A 152 -18.79 0.44 -2.27
CA TYR A 152 -19.88 0.11 -1.34
C TYR A 152 -20.11 1.17 -0.26
N PHE A 153 -19.19 2.12 -0.09
CA PHE A 153 -19.34 3.15 0.92
C PHE A 153 -20.39 4.17 0.52
N THR A 154 -21.16 4.61 1.52
CA THR A 154 -22.16 5.68 1.40
C THR A 154 -21.97 6.66 2.54
N GLU A 155 -22.64 7.82 2.48
CA GLU A 155 -22.60 8.82 3.56
C GLU A 155 -23.10 8.24 4.89
N ASP A 156 -24.13 7.39 4.85
CA ASP A 156 -24.71 6.76 6.04
C ASP A 156 -23.90 5.55 6.53
N ASN A 157 -23.00 5.01 5.69
CA ASN A 157 -22.24 3.79 5.98
C ASN A 157 -20.81 3.89 5.42
N PRO A 158 -20.01 4.83 5.91
CA PRO A 158 -18.64 5.04 5.44
C PRO A 158 -17.70 3.95 5.96
N GLY A 159 -16.59 3.75 5.26
CA GLY A 159 -15.44 3.06 5.81
C GLY A 159 -14.71 3.93 6.84
N ILE A 160 -14.07 3.31 7.81
CA ILE A 160 -13.26 3.99 8.82
C ILE A 160 -11.81 3.58 8.66
N SER A 161 -10.92 4.55 8.64
CA SER A 161 -9.46 4.36 8.67
C SER A 161 -8.88 5.02 9.89
N LYS A 162 -7.98 4.32 10.58
CA LYS A 162 -7.28 4.80 11.77
C LYS A 162 -5.85 4.29 11.80
N THR A 163 -4.99 4.98 12.53
CA THR A 163 -3.64 4.54 12.81
C THR A 163 -3.67 3.19 13.54
N TYR A 164 -2.78 2.30 13.14
CA TYR A 164 -2.52 1.04 13.83
C TYR A 164 -1.27 1.18 14.69
N GLU A 165 -1.40 0.77 15.93
CA GLU A 165 -0.31 0.75 16.91
C GLU A 165 0.04 -0.70 17.28
N LYS A 166 1.32 -0.98 17.35
CA LYS A 166 1.87 -2.25 17.83
C LYS A 166 3.09 -1.98 18.70
N GLU A 167 3.10 -2.52 19.91
CA GLU A 167 4.22 -2.39 20.85
C GLU A 167 4.64 -0.93 21.05
N GLU A 168 3.64 -0.04 21.20
CA GLU A 168 3.80 1.42 21.36
C GLU A 168 4.42 2.12 20.12
N GLN A 169 4.45 1.47 18.96
CA GLN A 169 4.93 2.01 17.70
C GLN A 169 3.81 2.18 16.68
N THR A 170 3.86 3.26 15.94
CA THR A 170 2.97 3.61 14.84
C THR A 170 3.74 3.82 13.53
N VAL A 171 3.06 4.06 12.42
CA VAL A 171 3.71 4.42 11.16
C VAL A 171 4.55 5.69 11.27
N TYR A 172 4.18 6.63 12.14
CA TYR A 172 4.92 7.89 12.34
C TYR A 172 6.29 7.63 13.00
N ASP A 173 6.36 6.71 13.96
CA ASP A 173 7.62 6.29 14.58
C ASP A 173 8.53 5.60 13.56
N ILE A 174 7.95 4.78 12.66
CA ILE A 174 8.70 4.15 11.58
C ILE A 174 9.29 5.19 10.62
N ILE A 175 8.53 6.24 10.29
CA ILE A 175 9.01 7.36 9.46
C ILE A 175 10.22 8.03 10.13
N GLU A 176 10.16 8.31 11.42
CA GLU A 176 11.29 8.94 12.15
C GLU A 176 12.54 8.03 12.13
N ILE A 177 12.37 6.72 12.35
CA ILE A 177 13.48 5.75 12.26
C ILE A 177 14.07 5.72 10.84
N LEU A 178 13.23 5.74 9.81
CA LEU A 178 13.68 5.71 8.42
C LEU A 178 14.33 7.02 7.97
N LYS A 179 14.00 8.16 8.57
CA LYS A 179 14.71 9.43 8.32
C LYS A 179 16.19 9.34 8.67
N GLU A 180 16.56 8.59 9.71
CA GLU A 180 17.95 8.32 10.05
C GLU A 180 18.68 7.49 8.97
N LYS A 181 17.90 6.77 8.12
CA LYS A 181 18.40 5.99 6.98
C LYS A 181 18.33 6.74 5.64
N GLY A 182 17.91 8.01 5.66
CA GLY A 182 17.81 8.84 4.46
C GLY A 182 16.42 9.03 3.89
N LEU A 183 15.35 8.59 4.59
CA LEU A 183 13.98 8.91 4.19
C LEU A 183 13.76 10.43 4.27
N TYR A 184 13.23 11.02 3.22
CA TYR A 184 12.99 12.47 3.17
C TYR A 184 11.56 12.80 2.73
N LEU A 185 11.05 13.96 3.18
CA LEU A 185 9.78 14.49 2.71
C LEU A 185 9.96 15.03 1.28
N GLY A 186 9.34 14.36 0.32
CA GLY A 186 9.39 14.76 -1.09
C GLY A 186 8.26 15.69 -1.48
N GLU A 187 7.06 15.47 -0.95
CA GLU A 187 5.87 16.22 -1.31
C GLU A 187 4.91 16.36 -0.12
N ARG A 188 4.17 17.48 -0.06
CA ARG A 188 3.00 17.67 0.80
C ARG A 188 1.80 18.00 -0.07
N LYS A 189 0.82 17.11 -0.08
CA LYS A 189 -0.42 17.23 -0.87
C LYS A 189 -1.55 17.76 0.01
N LYS A 190 -2.28 18.79 -0.46
CA LYS A 190 -3.52 19.21 0.20
C LYS A 190 -4.62 18.22 -0.15
N VAL A 191 -5.29 17.67 0.88
CA VAL A 191 -6.46 16.82 0.69
C VAL A 191 -7.64 17.70 0.27
N LYS A 192 -8.23 17.40 -0.88
CA LYS A 192 -9.39 18.14 -1.44
C LYS A 192 -10.69 17.70 -0.79
#